data_b96be67568411d46b297d103d36ff8fd
#
_entry.id   b96be67568411d46b297d103d36ff8fd
#
_cell.length_a   1.000
_cell.length_b   1.000
_cell.length_c   1.000
_cell.angle_alpha   90.00
_cell.angle_beta   90.00
_cell.angle_gamma   90.00
#
_symmetry.space_group_name_H-M   'P 1'
#
loop_
_entity.id
_entity.type
_entity.pdbx_description
1 polymer ?
#
loop_
_entity_poly.entity_id
_entity_poly.type
_entity_poly.pdbx_seq_one_letter_code
_entity_poly.pdbx_strand_id
1 'polypeptide(L)'
;MTTILLARHGETDWNSERRWQGHADQPLNDVGREQARELAETLADRAVDVVYSSDLLRAHETALIVADRLGLPVEVDAGLREVDVGDWAGRLVSEIENADPEGFQLWRQGRKAWNGGESYEEMGERVVGAVLLIAGHHPGQTVLIVTHGGSIRACRATAAGLDYAASRVSAIGSMGNCEVAELHVADGRLAGAAG
;
A
#
# COMPACT_ATOMS: atom_id res chain seq x y z
N MET A 1 -5.44 -21.41 4.94
CA MET A 1 -5.86 -20.04 4.52
C MET A 1 -5.13 -19.06 5.44
N THR A 2 -4.51 -18.03 4.88
CA THR A 2 -3.79 -16.98 5.61
C THR A 2 -4.61 -15.69 5.51
N THR A 3 -4.81 -15.00 6.62
CA THR A 3 -5.47 -13.69 6.63
C THR A 3 -4.43 -12.59 6.44
N ILE A 4 -4.64 -11.69 5.50
CA ILE A 4 -3.76 -10.57 5.18
C ILE A 4 -4.49 -9.27 5.50
N LEU A 5 -3.95 -8.50 6.43
CA LEU A 5 -4.37 -7.15 6.76
C LEU A 5 -3.43 -6.17 6.07
N LEU A 6 -3.91 -5.50 5.02
CA LEU A 6 -3.13 -4.50 4.28
C LEU A 6 -3.44 -3.12 4.86
N ALA A 7 -2.49 -2.50 5.54
CA ALA A 7 -2.62 -1.16 6.09
C ALA A 7 -1.85 -0.14 5.23
N ARG A 8 -2.48 0.98 4.90
CA ARG A 8 -1.77 2.10 4.29
C ARG A 8 -0.97 2.85 5.36
N HIS A 9 0.24 3.29 5.03
CA HIS A 9 1.06 4.13 5.90
C HIS A 9 0.32 5.39 6.39
N GLY A 10 0.73 5.94 7.52
CA GLY A 10 0.25 7.22 8.07
C GLY A 10 0.59 8.42 7.18
N GLU A 11 0.05 9.57 7.49
CA GLU A 11 0.23 10.79 6.69
C GLU A 11 1.70 11.26 6.70
N THR A 12 2.13 11.78 5.53
CA THR A 12 3.40 12.51 5.36
C THR A 12 3.10 13.95 4.93
N ASP A 13 4.06 14.86 5.04
CA ASP A 13 3.89 16.22 4.53
C ASP A 13 3.54 16.23 3.03
N TRP A 14 4.12 15.31 2.26
CA TRP A 14 3.80 15.19 0.84
C TRP A 14 2.39 14.69 0.55
N ASN A 15 1.74 13.97 1.48
CA ASN A 15 0.31 13.67 1.37
C ASN A 15 -0.53 14.93 1.53
N SER A 16 -0.28 15.73 2.58
CA SER A 16 -1.02 16.97 2.86
C SER A 16 -0.82 18.02 1.75
N GLU A 17 0.39 18.10 1.19
CA GLU A 17 0.74 18.97 0.07
C GLU A 17 0.24 18.46 -1.29
N ARG A 18 -0.27 17.24 -1.39
CA ARG A 18 -0.63 16.58 -2.64
C ARG A 18 0.53 16.45 -3.62
N ARG A 19 1.69 16.02 -3.11
CA ARG A 19 2.85 15.67 -3.93
C ARG A 19 2.92 14.18 -4.20
N TRP A 20 3.43 13.85 -5.36
CA TRP A 20 3.77 12.49 -5.73
C TRP A 20 4.97 11.99 -4.92
N GLN A 21 4.84 10.84 -4.30
CA GLN A 21 5.91 10.27 -3.49
C GLN A 21 6.69 9.19 -4.22
N GLY A 22 5.99 8.21 -4.80
CA GLY A 22 6.66 7.04 -5.40
C GLY A 22 7.65 6.42 -4.41
N HIS A 23 8.88 6.22 -4.86
CA HIS A 23 9.99 5.72 -4.05
C HIS A 23 10.75 6.80 -3.25
N ALA A 24 10.35 8.08 -3.32
CA ALA A 24 10.94 9.09 -2.45
C ALA A 24 10.69 8.76 -0.97
N ASP A 25 11.75 8.84 -0.18
CA ASP A 25 11.76 8.34 1.20
C ASP A 25 11.37 9.45 2.19
N GLN A 26 10.06 9.68 2.29
CA GLN A 26 9.45 10.68 3.17
C GLN A 26 9.06 10.07 4.51
N PRO A 27 9.38 10.71 5.66
CA PRO A 27 8.93 10.27 6.97
C PRO A 27 7.45 10.57 7.20
N LEU A 28 6.86 10.00 8.24
CA LEU A 28 5.58 10.44 8.76
C LEU A 28 5.67 11.87 9.28
N ASN A 29 4.58 12.64 9.13
CA ASN A 29 4.39 13.86 9.90
C ASN A 29 3.74 13.54 11.28
N ASP A 30 3.48 14.56 12.10
CA ASP A 30 2.92 14.34 13.44
C ASP A 30 1.50 13.75 13.39
N VAL A 31 0.70 14.14 12.37
CA VAL A 31 -0.63 13.56 12.13
C VAL A 31 -0.50 12.07 11.78
N GLY A 32 0.44 11.72 10.89
CA GLY A 32 0.68 10.33 10.51
C GLY A 32 1.13 9.45 11.66
N ARG A 33 1.94 9.97 12.58
CA ARG A 33 2.32 9.24 13.81
C ARG A 33 1.14 9.00 14.73
N GLU A 34 0.23 9.97 14.86
CA GLU A 34 -0.99 9.78 15.64
C GLU A 34 -1.93 8.77 14.99
N GLN A 35 -2.15 8.86 13.66
CA GLN A 35 -2.91 7.86 12.91
C GLN A 35 -2.33 6.44 13.09
N ALA A 36 -1.00 6.30 13.13
CA ALA A 36 -0.37 5.00 13.38
C ALA A 36 -0.62 4.47 14.80
N ARG A 37 -0.68 5.35 15.83
CA ARG A 37 -1.06 4.95 17.19
C ARG A 37 -2.52 4.52 17.27
N GLU A 38 -3.43 5.25 16.63
CA GLU A 38 -4.86 4.89 16.56
C GLU A 38 -5.06 3.54 15.85
N LEU A 39 -4.30 3.29 14.75
CA LEU A 39 -4.29 2.00 14.07
C LEU A 39 -3.81 0.89 15.00
N ALA A 40 -2.77 1.14 15.79
CA ALA A 40 -2.23 0.18 16.75
C ALA A 40 -3.28 -0.22 17.81
N GLU A 41 -4.05 0.73 18.33
CA GLU A 41 -5.15 0.44 19.26
C GLU A 41 -6.30 -0.33 18.58
N THR A 42 -6.65 0.01 17.34
CA THR A 42 -7.66 -0.71 16.55
C THR A 42 -7.27 -2.18 16.31
N LEU A 43 -5.98 -2.44 16.14
CA LEU A 43 -5.45 -3.78 15.89
C LEU A 43 -5.11 -4.57 17.18
N ALA A 44 -5.14 -3.95 18.35
CA ALA A 44 -4.77 -4.61 19.61
C ALA A 44 -5.61 -5.87 19.91
N ASP A 45 -6.89 -5.85 19.54
CA ASP A 45 -7.81 -6.98 19.72
C ASP A 45 -7.88 -7.93 18.50
N ARG A 46 -7.11 -7.62 17.44
CA ARG A 46 -7.02 -8.44 16.23
C ARG A 46 -5.82 -9.38 16.39
N ALA A 47 -5.99 -10.64 16.58
CA ALA A 47 -4.93 -11.63 16.74
C ALA A 47 -3.92 -11.61 15.58
N VAL A 48 -3.10 -10.53 15.49
CA VAL A 48 -2.02 -10.38 14.52
C VAL A 48 -0.84 -11.23 14.99
N ASP A 49 -0.35 -12.12 14.15
CA ASP A 49 0.75 -13.02 14.45
C ASP A 49 2.10 -12.47 13.96
N VAL A 50 2.10 -11.72 12.84
CA VAL A 50 3.32 -11.25 12.17
C VAL A 50 3.09 -9.89 11.54
N VAL A 51 4.13 -9.04 11.55
CA VAL A 51 4.11 -7.70 10.94
C VAL A 51 5.18 -7.59 9.86
N TYR A 52 4.76 -7.27 8.65
CA TYR A 52 5.61 -6.90 7.52
C TYR A 52 5.45 -5.42 7.16
N SER A 53 6.48 -4.86 6.56
CA SER A 53 6.46 -3.48 6.05
C SER A 53 7.20 -3.34 4.74
N SER A 54 6.71 -2.43 3.88
CA SER A 54 7.58 -1.81 2.88
C SER A 54 8.77 -1.15 3.59
N ASP A 55 9.93 -1.16 2.94
CA ASP A 55 11.15 -0.52 3.44
C ASP A 55 11.16 1.01 3.30
N LEU A 56 10.16 1.61 2.60
CA LEU A 56 10.03 3.07 2.54
C LEU A 56 9.65 3.63 3.92
N LEU A 57 10.36 4.66 4.32
CA LEU A 57 10.38 5.19 5.69
C LEU A 57 8.98 5.40 6.28
N ARG A 58 8.04 6.00 5.54
CA ARG A 58 6.65 6.23 5.99
C ARG A 58 5.91 4.95 6.36
N ALA A 59 6.11 3.87 5.60
CA ALA A 59 5.47 2.58 5.86
C ALA A 59 6.17 1.87 7.02
N HIS A 60 7.50 1.89 7.02
CA HIS A 60 8.29 1.27 8.08
C HIS A 60 8.06 1.94 9.44
N GLU A 61 8.03 3.28 9.50
CA GLU A 61 7.74 4.04 10.72
C GLU A 61 6.32 3.74 11.25
N THR A 62 5.32 3.65 10.34
CA THR A 62 3.96 3.22 10.71
C THR A 62 3.97 1.80 11.30
N ALA A 63 4.67 0.87 10.66
CA ALA A 63 4.74 -0.52 11.11
C ALA A 63 5.42 -0.64 12.47
N LEU A 64 6.49 0.11 12.71
CA LEU A 64 7.19 0.11 14.02
C LEU A 64 6.27 0.58 15.16
N ILE A 65 5.49 1.63 14.94
CA ILE A 65 4.54 2.14 15.95
C ILE A 65 3.46 1.09 16.27
N VAL A 66 2.92 0.43 15.24
CA VAL A 66 1.91 -0.62 15.42
C VAL A 66 2.52 -1.86 16.09
N ALA A 67 3.67 -2.30 15.62
CA ALA A 67 4.35 -3.50 16.12
C ALA A 67 4.80 -3.35 17.58
N ASP A 68 5.24 -2.17 18.00
CA ASP A 68 5.57 -1.88 19.40
C ASP A 68 4.36 -2.12 20.33
N ARG A 69 3.18 -1.65 19.93
CA ARG A 69 1.93 -1.87 20.68
C ARG A 69 1.50 -3.34 20.74
N LEU A 70 1.77 -4.10 19.66
CA LEU A 70 1.43 -5.52 19.57
C LEU A 70 2.51 -6.43 20.19
N GLY A 71 3.67 -5.91 20.53
CA GLY A 71 4.81 -6.69 21.05
C GLY A 71 5.44 -7.62 19.99
N LEU A 72 5.40 -7.24 18.71
CA LEU A 72 5.87 -8.03 17.58
C LEU A 72 7.08 -7.37 16.89
N PRO A 73 7.98 -8.16 16.28
CA PRO A 73 9.01 -7.61 15.40
C PRO A 73 8.41 -7.18 14.06
N VAL A 74 9.12 -6.30 13.33
CA VAL A 74 8.79 -5.92 11.95
C VAL A 74 9.77 -6.56 10.98
N GLU A 75 9.26 -7.29 10.01
CA GLU A 75 10.01 -7.76 8.85
C GLU A 75 9.84 -6.79 7.67
N VAL A 76 10.91 -6.56 6.92
CA VAL A 76 10.94 -5.54 5.85
C VAL A 76 11.10 -6.22 4.49
N ASP A 77 10.25 -5.83 3.52
CA ASP A 77 10.30 -6.34 2.15
C ASP A 77 10.13 -5.20 1.13
N ALA A 78 11.15 -4.96 0.31
CA ALA A 78 11.12 -3.97 -0.77
C ALA A 78 10.09 -4.32 -1.87
N GLY A 79 9.65 -5.57 -1.96
CA GLY A 79 8.56 -6.01 -2.82
C GLY A 79 7.23 -5.33 -2.48
N LEU A 80 7.10 -4.74 -1.29
CA LEU A 80 5.89 -4.04 -0.83
C LEU A 80 5.88 -2.53 -1.12
N ARG A 81 6.90 -1.97 -1.81
CA ARG A 81 6.97 -0.54 -2.15
C ARG A 81 5.80 -0.07 -3.00
N GLU A 82 5.52 1.23 -2.95
CA GLU A 82 4.62 1.94 -3.85
C GLU A 82 5.13 1.89 -5.30
N VAL A 83 4.32 2.32 -6.25
CA VAL A 83 4.76 2.51 -7.64
C VAL A 83 5.89 3.52 -7.70
N ASP A 84 6.97 3.19 -8.44
CA ASP A 84 8.00 4.17 -8.77
C ASP A 84 7.48 5.12 -9.87
N VAL A 85 7.22 6.35 -9.50
CA VAL A 85 6.64 7.37 -10.38
C VAL A 85 7.69 8.20 -11.13
N GLY A 86 8.94 7.71 -11.18
CA GLY A 86 10.01 8.33 -11.96
C GLY A 86 10.10 9.84 -11.76
N ASP A 87 10.05 10.59 -12.85
CA ASP A 87 10.20 12.06 -12.88
C ASP A 87 9.01 12.84 -12.28
N TRP A 88 7.95 12.17 -11.88
CA TRP A 88 6.85 12.80 -11.13
C TRP A 88 7.13 12.91 -9.62
N ALA A 89 8.12 12.18 -9.10
CA ALA A 89 8.45 12.20 -7.68
C ALA A 89 8.76 13.64 -7.19
N GLY A 90 8.14 14.05 -6.09
CA GLY A 90 8.27 15.39 -5.47
C GLY A 90 7.46 16.50 -6.13
N ARG A 91 6.87 16.28 -7.29
CA ARG A 91 6.04 17.28 -7.97
C ARG A 91 4.63 17.34 -7.38
N LEU A 92 4.03 18.53 -7.38
CA LEU A 92 2.62 18.67 -7.02
C LEU A 92 1.72 18.03 -8.08
N VAL A 93 0.60 17.45 -7.66
CA VAL A 93 -0.42 16.91 -8.58
C VAL A 93 -0.90 17.99 -9.55
N SER A 94 -1.11 19.22 -9.07
CA SER A 94 -1.53 20.36 -9.91
C SER A 94 -0.45 20.84 -10.89
N GLU A 95 0.83 20.73 -10.56
CA GLU A 95 1.92 21.04 -11.48
C GLU A 95 1.95 20.08 -12.66
N ILE A 96 1.74 18.79 -12.40
CA ILE A 96 1.69 17.76 -13.43
C ILE A 96 0.46 17.96 -14.31
N GLU A 97 -0.72 18.15 -13.71
CA GLU A 97 -1.98 18.37 -14.43
C GLU A 97 -1.89 19.55 -15.40
N ASN A 98 -1.21 20.64 -14.98
CA ASN A 98 -1.01 21.83 -15.81
C ASN A 98 0.08 21.64 -16.88
N ALA A 99 1.17 20.96 -16.57
CA ALA A 99 2.33 20.82 -17.46
C ALA A 99 2.17 19.70 -18.47
N ASP A 100 1.46 18.61 -18.12
CA ASP A 100 1.21 17.44 -18.95
C ASP A 100 -0.24 16.93 -18.76
N PRO A 101 -1.25 17.64 -19.30
CA PRO A 101 -2.65 17.23 -19.18
C PRO A 101 -2.95 15.84 -19.77
N GLU A 102 -2.26 15.49 -20.86
CA GLU A 102 -2.43 14.18 -21.54
C GLU A 102 -1.90 13.05 -20.65
N GLY A 103 -0.69 13.17 -20.13
CA GLY A 103 -0.13 12.23 -19.18
C GLY A 103 -0.99 12.11 -17.91
N PHE A 104 -1.50 13.24 -17.40
CA PHE A 104 -2.40 13.22 -16.25
C PHE A 104 -3.70 12.45 -16.53
N GLN A 105 -4.26 12.52 -17.74
CA GLN A 105 -5.42 11.72 -18.13
C GLN A 105 -5.07 10.22 -18.24
N LEU A 106 -3.90 9.86 -18.75
CA LEU A 106 -3.42 8.47 -18.78
C LEU A 106 -3.34 7.92 -17.33
N TRP A 107 -2.75 8.68 -16.43
CA TRP A 107 -2.70 8.30 -15.02
C TRP A 107 -4.09 8.09 -14.42
N ARG A 108 -5.06 8.96 -14.69
CA ARG A 108 -6.44 8.80 -14.20
C ARG A 108 -7.09 7.51 -14.69
N GLN A 109 -6.65 7.00 -15.83
CA GLN A 109 -7.07 5.71 -16.39
C GLN A 109 -6.29 4.51 -15.82
N GLY A 110 -5.36 4.72 -14.88
CA GLY A 110 -4.52 3.66 -14.30
C GLY A 110 -3.36 3.25 -15.21
N ARG A 111 -2.97 4.09 -16.16
CA ARG A 111 -1.85 3.86 -17.09
C ARG A 111 -0.62 4.66 -16.66
N LYS A 112 0.57 4.15 -17.00
CA LYS A 112 1.84 4.86 -16.78
C LYS A 112 1.87 6.16 -17.60
N ALA A 113 2.31 7.25 -16.95
CA ALA A 113 2.37 8.58 -17.56
C ALA A 113 3.71 9.30 -17.32
N TRP A 114 4.54 8.81 -16.42
CA TRP A 114 5.85 9.37 -16.05
C TRP A 114 6.98 8.72 -16.84
N ASN A 115 8.12 9.41 -16.94
CA ASN A 115 9.36 8.87 -17.50
C ASN A 115 10.16 8.15 -16.41
N GLY A 116 10.82 7.05 -16.78
CA GLY A 116 11.50 6.19 -15.82
C GLY A 116 10.50 5.42 -14.94
N GLY A 117 10.96 4.94 -13.80
CA GLY A 117 10.11 4.20 -12.86
C GLY A 117 9.41 2.98 -13.44
N GLU A 118 8.38 2.50 -12.77
CA GLU A 118 7.61 1.31 -13.16
C GLU A 118 6.18 1.64 -13.60
N SER A 119 5.53 0.73 -14.33
CA SER A 119 4.11 0.80 -14.62
C SER A 119 3.29 0.29 -13.42
N TYR A 120 1.98 0.50 -13.45
CA TYR A 120 1.08 -0.07 -12.44
C TYR A 120 0.98 -1.59 -12.54
N GLU A 121 1.15 -2.15 -13.73
CA GLU A 121 1.19 -3.59 -13.97
C GLU A 121 2.44 -4.20 -13.33
N GLU A 122 3.63 -3.64 -13.60
CA GLU A 122 4.90 -4.08 -13.01
C GLU A 122 4.86 -3.98 -11.47
N MET A 123 4.38 -2.85 -10.92
CA MET A 123 4.16 -2.71 -9.48
C MET A 123 3.18 -3.77 -8.95
N GLY A 124 2.06 -3.99 -9.65
CA GLY A 124 1.03 -4.96 -9.25
C GLY A 124 1.58 -6.38 -9.18
N GLU A 125 2.33 -6.82 -10.20
CA GLU A 125 2.97 -8.14 -10.23
C GLU A 125 3.96 -8.29 -9.07
N ARG A 126 4.81 -7.29 -8.83
CA ARG A 126 5.78 -7.26 -7.73
C ARG A 126 5.11 -7.36 -6.36
N VAL A 127 4.13 -6.50 -6.11
CA VAL A 127 3.46 -6.43 -4.79
C VAL A 127 2.62 -7.67 -4.52
N VAL A 128 1.82 -8.12 -5.50
CA VAL A 128 1.02 -9.34 -5.35
C VAL A 128 1.92 -10.56 -5.15
N GLY A 129 3.02 -10.65 -5.90
CA GLY A 129 4.02 -11.71 -5.71
C GLY A 129 4.60 -11.72 -4.29
N ALA A 130 5.00 -10.57 -3.76
CA ALA A 130 5.49 -10.43 -2.39
C ALA A 130 4.44 -10.85 -1.35
N VAL A 131 3.20 -10.39 -1.49
CA VAL A 131 2.10 -10.73 -0.56
C VAL A 131 1.80 -12.25 -0.59
N LEU A 132 1.79 -12.87 -1.77
CA LEU A 132 1.57 -14.32 -1.89
C LEU A 132 2.72 -15.13 -1.29
N LEU A 133 3.97 -14.68 -1.47
CA LEU A 133 5.14 -15.30 -0.87
C LEU A 133 5.11 -15.22 0.66
N ILE A 134 4.83 -14.05 1.20
CA ILE A 134 4.65 -13.82 2.64
C ILE A 134 3.54 -14.74 3.17
N ALA A 135 2.38 -14.75 2.53
CA ALA A 135 1.27 -15.61 2.96
C ALA A 135 1.63 -17.11 2.96
N GLY A 136 2.47 -17.52 2.01
CA GLY A 136 2.96 -18.90 1.92
C GLY A 136 3.86 -19.31 3.08
N HIS A 137 4.56 -18.38 3.69
CA HIS A 137 5.40 -18.61 4.87
C HIS A 137 4.59 -18.66 6.18
N HIS A 138 3.35 -18.15 6.18
CA HIS A 138 2.51 -17.98 7.38
C HIS A 138 1.15 -18.68 7.28
N PRO A 139 1.09 -20.02 7.01
CA PRO A 139 -0.17 -20.72 6.84
C PRO A 139 -1.00 -20.71 8.12
N GLY A 140 -2.27 -20.26 8.01
CA GLY A 140 -3.21 -20.22 9.13
C GLY A 140 -3.07 -19.01 10.04
N GLN A 141 -2.12 -18.12 9.79
CA GLN A 141 -1.85 -16.93 10.58
C GLN A 141 -2.54 -15.67 10.03
N THR A 142 -2.59 -14.63 10.84
CA THR A 142 -2.99 -13.27 10.48
C THR A 142 -1.73 -12.42 10.33
N VAL A 143 -1.45 -11.96 9.12
CA VAL A 143 -0.29 -11.14 8.78
C VAL A 143 -0.72 -9.71 8.54
N LEU A 144 -0.18 -8.77 9.30
CA LEU A 144 -0.29 -7.34 9.00
C LEU A 144 0.82 -6.94 8.03
N ILE A 145 0.46 -6.27 6.95
CA ILE A 145 1.40 -5.72 5.96
C ILE A 145 1.15 -4.21 5.86
N VAL A 146 2.12 -3.41 6.31
CA VAL A 146 2.05 -1.94 6.16
C VAL A 146 2.70 -1.55 4.83
N THR A 147 1.92 -0.93 3.96
CA THR A 147 2.32 -0.60 2.59
C THR A 147 1.65 0.70 2.11
N HIS A 148 1.31 0.82 0.84
CA HIS A 148 0.94 2.07 0.17
C HIS A 148 -0.40 1.94 -0.56
N GLY A 149 -0.98 3.09 -0.93
CA GLY A 149 -2.31 3.13 -1.54
C GLY A 149 -2.41 2.42 -2.88
N GLY A 150 -1.41 2.58 -3.76
CA GLY A 150 -1.35 1.89 -5.06
C GLY A 150 -1.15 0.39 -4.90
N SER A 151 -0.25 -0.02 -4.00
CA SER A 151 0.04 -1.41 -3.66
C SER A 151 -1.20 -2.15 -3.13
N ILE A 152 -1.93 -1.53 -2.20
CA ILE A 152 -3.18 -2.12 -1.67
C ILE A 152 -4.24 -2.23 -2.77
N ARG A 153 -4.37 -1.22 -3.63
CA ARG A 153 -5.29 -1.28 -4.77
C ARG A 153 -4.97 -2.44 -5.69
N ALA A 154 -3.69 -2.69 -6.01
CA ALA A 154 -3.28 -3.81 -6.85
C ALA A 154 -3.70 -5.17 -6.25
N CYS A 155 -3.47 -5.38 -4.95
CA CYS A 155 -3.90 -6.59 -4.25
C CYS A 155 -5.43 -6.75 -4.27
N ARG A 156 -6.19 -5.68 -4.00
CA ARG A 156 -7.66 -5.70 -4.02
C ARG A 156 -8.21 -5.93 -5.42
N ALA A 157 -7.58 -5.35 -6.45
CA ALA A 157 -7.92 -5.58 -7.85
C ALA A 157 -7.75 -7.06 -8.22
N THR A 158 -6.59 -7.62 -7.92
CA THR A 158 -6.29 -9.05 -8.15
C THR A 158 -7.30 -9.96 -7.44
N ALA A 159 -7.62 -9.67 -6.17
CA ALA A 159 -8.60 -10.43 -5.40
C ALA A 159 -10.02 -10.36 -6.03
N ALA A 160 -10.33 -9.28 -6.73
CA ALA A 160 -11.60 -9.08 -7.45
C ALA A 160 -11.56 -9.61 -8.90
N GLY A 161 -10.44 -10.18 -9.37
CA GLY A 161 -10.28 -10.64 -10.76
C GLY A 161 -10.16 -9.49 -11.77
N LEU A 162 -9.70 -8.31 -11.34
CA LEU A 162 -9.53 -7.10 -12.15
C LEU A 162 -8.04 -6.80 -12.35
N ASP A 163 -7.70 -6.18 -13.47
CA ASP A 163 -6.42 -5.49 -13.62
C ASP A 163 -6.43 -4.13 -12.87
N TYR A 164 -5.27 -3.49 -12.78
CA TYR A 164 -5.14 -2.22 -12.06
C TYR A 164 -5.98 -1.10 -12.71
N ALA A 165 -5.97 -1.00 -14.03
CA ALA A 165 -6.70 0.04 -14.77
C ALA A 165 -8.21 -0.11 -14.58
N ALA A 166 -8.75 -1.33 -14.70
CA ALA A 166 -10.16 -1.62 -14.42
C ALA A 166 -10.54 -1.29 -12.97
N SER A 167 -9.62 -1.49 -12.01
CA SER A 167 -9.86 -1.16 -10.61
C SER A 167 -10.06 0.34 -10.36
N ARG A 168 -9.51 1.22 -11.21
CA ARG A 168 -9.64 2.68 -11.08
C ARG A 168 -11.06 3.18 -11.34
N VAL A 169 -11.81 2.47 -12.17
CA VAL A 169 -13.21 2.79 -12.53
C VAL A 169 -14.24 1.89 -11.86
N SER A 170 -13.78 0.93 -11.06
CA SER A 170 -14.60 0.02 -10.28
C SER A 170 -15.02 0.62 -8.94
N ALA A 171 -15.81 -0.14 -8.16
CA ALA A 171 -16.16 0.19 -6.78
C ALA A 171 -14.98 0.06 -5.78
N ILE A 172 -13.79 -0.36 -6.23
CA ILE A 172 -12.60 -0.40 -5.37
C ILE A 172 -12.14 1.02 -5.07
N GLY A 173 -12.58 1.57 -3.94
CA GLY A 173 -12.22 2.90 -3.46
C GLY A 173 -10.72 3.05 -3.19
N SER A 174 -10.26 4.32 -3.08
CA SER A 174 -8.94 4.62 -2.52
C SER A 174 -8.95 4.36 -1.02
N MET A 175 -7.79 3.97 -0.48
CA MET A 175 -7.59 3.82 0.96
C MET A 175 -7.06 5.12 1.56
N GLY A 176 -7.62 5.57 2.67
CA GLY A 176 -7.07 6.64 3.51
C GLY A 176 -5.82 6.20 4.27
N ASN A 177 -5.07 7.15 4.84
CA ASN A 177 -3.93 6.84 5.69
C ASN A 177 -4.38 6.00 6.90
N CYS A 178 -3.61 4.99 7.26
CA CYS A 178 -3.89 4.01 8.32
C CYS A 178 -5.22 3.23 8.18
N GLU A 179 -5.91 3.30 7.03
CA GLU A 179 -7.01 2.38 6.74
C GLU A 179 -6.49 0.96 6.44
N VAL A 180 -7.30 -0.03 6.82
CA VAL A 180 -6.98 -1.46 6.66
C VAL A 180 -7.94 -2.12 5.70
N ALA A 181 -7.40 -2.87 4.74
CA ALA A 181 -8.15 -3.80 3.92
C ALA A 181 -7.82 -5.23 4.34
N GLU A 182 -8.84 -6.09 4.48
CA GLU A 182 -8.67 -7.50 4.78
C GLU A 182 -8.83 -8.33 3.50
N LEU A 183 -7.86 -9.20 3.25
CA LEU A 183 -7.85 -10.19 2.19
C LEU A 183 -7.47 -11.55 2.76
N HIS A 184 -7.75 -12.60 2.00
CA HIS A 184 -7.33 -13.95 2.33
C HIS A 184 -6.48 -14.56 1.21
N VAL A 185 -5.53 -15.40 1.60
CA VAL A 185 -4.79 -16.23 0.65
C VAL A 185 -5.14 -17.69 0.88
N ALA A 186 -5.69 -18.33 -0.16
CA ALA A 186 -5.96 -19.75 -0.21
C ALA A 186 -5.50 -20.31 -1.55
N ASP A 187 -4.88 -21.48 -1.56
CA ASP A 187 -4.38 -22.16 -2.76
C ASP A 187 -3.51 -21.26 -3.67
N GLY A 188 -2.70 -20.40 -3.06
CA GLY A 188 -1.80 -19.47 -3.76
C GLY A 188 -2.52 -18.31 -4.47
N ARG A 189 -3.76 -17.98 -4.08
CA ARG A 189 -4.55 -16.90 -4.69
C ARG A 189 -5.09 -15.94 -3.64
N LEU A 190 -5.09 -14.65 -3.99
CA LEU A 190 -5.79 -13.62 -3.22
C LEU A 190 -7.31 -13.71 -3.46
N ALA A 191 -8.07 -13.56 -2.38
CA ALA A 191 -9.52 -13.42 -2.39
C ALA A 191 -9.95 -12.31 -1.44
N GLY A 192 -11.06 -11.64 -1.73
CA GLY A 192 -11.67 -10.70 -0.79
C GLY A 192 -12.14 -11.41 0.47
N ALA A 193 -12.27 -10.68 1.60
CA ALA A 193 -12.95 -11.21 2.77
C ALA A 193 -14.36 -11.63 2.39
N ALA A 194 -14.76 -12.83 2.81
CA ALA A 194 -16.15 -13.27 2.64
C ALA A 194 -17.04 -12.29 3.43
N GLY A 195 -17.96 -11.61 2.72
CA GLY A 195 -18.93 -10.69 3.31
C GLY A 195 -19.96 -11.44 4.13
#